data_acc4777ffe02f9ad90dc65eb8f2d2a73
#
_entry.id   acc4777ffe02f9ad90dc65eb8f2d2a73
#
_cell.length_a   1.000
_cell.length_b   1.000
_cell.length_c   1.000
_cell.angle_alpha   90.00
_cell.angle_beta   90.00
_cell.angle_gamma   90.00
#
_symmetry.space_group_name_H-M   'P 1'
#
loop_
_entity.id
_entity.type
_entity.pdbx_description
1 polymer ?
#
loop_
_entity_poly.entity_id
_entity_poly.type
_entity_poly.pdbx_seq_one_letter_code
_entity_poly.pdbx_strand_id
1 'polypeptide(L)'
;DDFIPDAPSLSQVLSHVLLLQDVQGIEALSVGVWYVAIDFQLYVLMAFLVWGGQALAAVPHATRVLVGALMLLSLFHANRNPDWDAWAVYFFGAYGMGAVARWAQRSPHRALMLAGLVAVVALALVMEFRERLVLALVTALALGTMPRTARVWPAGLQRWVALLGQSSYALFLVHFSVLMLVNLVFAQWSPAGPWATGLALLAGVALSTGLAVVFARRVETPLSRWADR
;
A
#
# COMPACT_ATOMS: atom_id res chain seq x y z
N ASP A 1 -19.34 -27.35 4.59
CA ASP A 1 -18.64 -27.35 5.90
C ASP A 1 -17.18 -26.87 5.83
N ASP A 2 -16.69 -26.46 4.65
CA ASP A 2 -15.28 -26.08 4.43
C ASP A 2 -14.94 -24.60 4.76
N PHE A 3 -15.81 -23.88 5.45
CA PHE A 3 -15.60 -22.47 5.79
C PHE A 3 -15.07 -22.21 7.21
N ILE A 4 -14.90 -23.24 8.02
CA ILE A 4 -14.30 -23.11 9.36
C ILE A 4 -12.88 -23.64 9.26
N PRO A 5 -11.85 -22.75 9.24
CA PRO A 5 -10.47 -23.22 9.24
C PRO A 5 -10.20 -24.06 10.50
N ASP A 6 -9.40 -25.09 10.36
CA ASP A 6 -8.87 -25.83 11.50
C ASP A 6 -8.16 -24.91 12.50
N ALA A 7 -8.05 -25.33 13.75
CA ALA A 7 -7.35 -24.53 14.76
C ALA A 7 -5.92 -24.23 14.30
N PRO A 8 -5.48 -22.96 14.33
CA PRO A 8 -4.19 -22.56 13.78
C PRO A 8 -3.04 -23.28 14.49
N SER A 9 -2.11 -23.84 13.73
CA SER A 9 -0.91 -24.46 14.26
C SER A 9 0.05 -23.39 14.82
N LEU A 10 0.91 -23.79 15.76
CA LEU A 10 1.93 -22.89 16.32
C LEU A 10 2.86 -22.33 15.24
N SER A 11 3.24 -23.15 14.25
CA SER A 11 4.05 -22.70 13.11
C SER A 11 3.33 -21.64 12.27
N GLN A 12 2.04 -21.81 12.04
CA GLN A 12 1.21 -20.84 11.31
C GLN A 12 1.13 -19.52 12.08
N VAL A 13 0.89 -19.56 13.41
CA VAL A 13 0.88 -18.34 14.24
C VAL A 13 2.24 -17.62 14.22
N LEU A 14 3.34 -18.35 14.39
CA LEU A 14 4.68 -17.76 14.36
C LEU A 14 5.01 -17.14 13.00
N SER A 15 4.65 -17.79 11.91
CA SER A 15 4.85 -17.26 10.56
C SER A 15 4.07 -15.96 10.34
N HIS A 16 2.86 -15.85 10.88
CA HIS A 16 2.06 -14.62 10.82
C HIS A 16 2.61 -13.51 11.70
N VAL A 17 3.08 -13.82 12.89
CA VAL A 17 3.74 -12.83 13.77
C VAL A 17 4.99 -12.26 13.11
N LEU A 18 5.73 -13.08 12.34
CA LEU A 18 6.92 -12.67 11.61
C LEU A 18 6.63 -12.12 10.20
N LEU A 19 5.36 -12.15 9.76
CA LEU A 19 4.93 -11.75 8.41
C LEU A 19 5.64 -12.52 7.29
N LEU A 20 5.94 -13.80 7.53
CA LEU A 20 6.65 -14.69 6.61
C LEU A 20 5.76 -15.78 5.99
N GLN A 21 4.46 -15.80 6.31
CA GLN A 21 3.53 -16.84 5.88
C GLN A 21 3.51 -17.01 4.35
N ASP A 22 3.45 -15.91 3.59
CA ASP A 22 3.35 -15.96 2.12
C ASP A 22 4.65 -16.48 1.49
N VAL A 23 5.82 -16.10 2.05
CA VAL A 23 7.13 -16.58 1.61
C VAL A 23 7.33 -18.06 1.89
N GLN A 24 6.73 -18.56 2.97
CA GLN A 24 6.80 -19.97 3.37
C GLN A 24 5.70 -20.83 2.75
N GLY A 25 4.78 -20.23 1.97
CA GLY A 25 3.64 -20.92 1.39
C GLY A 25 2.65 -21.44 2.45
N ILE A 26 2.59 -20.78 3.63
CA ILE A 26 1.68 -21.13 4.70
C ILE A 26 0.37 -20.38 4.48
N GLU A 27 -0.75 -21.10 4.57
CA GLU A 27 -2.07 -20.53 4.40
C GLU A 27 -2.33 -19.35 5.35
N ALA A 28 -2.80 -18.24 4.79
CA ALA A 28 -3.02 -17.01 5.54
C ALA A 28 -4.25 -17.14 6.45
N LEU A 29 -4.09 -16.75 7.73
CA LEU A 29 -5.19 -16.69 8.70
C LEU A 29 -6.23 -15.61 8.36
N SER A 30 -5.87 -14.64 7.51
CA SER A 30 -6.76 -13.58 7.04
C SER A 30 -6.29 -13.07 5.68
N VAL A 31 -7.24 -12.81 4.79
CA VAL A 31 -6.98 -12.29 3.43
C VAL A 31 -6.24 -10.95 3.44
N GLY A 32 -6.34 -10.15 4.49
CA GLY A 32 -5.64 -8.84 4.57
C GLY A 32 -4.17 -8.94 5.00
N VAL A 33 -3.73 -10.03 5.58
CA VAL A 33 -2.38 -10.13 6.19
C VAL A 33 -1.27 -10.15 5.15
N TRP A 34 -1.51 -10.70 3.96
CA TRP A 34 -0.53 -10.69 2.86
C TRP A 34 -0.06 -9.27 2.51
N TYR A 35 -0.97 -8.30 2.49
CA TYR A 35 -0.62 -6.91 2.19
C TYR A 35 0.31 -6.33 3.26
N VAL A 36 0.05 -6.60 4.55
CA VAL A 36 0.90 -6.16 5.65
C VAL A 36 2.29 -6.77 5.54
N ALA A 37 2.37 -8.07 5.17
CA ALA A 37 3.64 -8.75 4.96
C ALA A 37 4.45 -8.13 3.82
N ILE A 38 3.82 -7.82 2.69
CA ILE A 38 4.47 -7.15 1.56
C ILE A 38 4.90 -5.72 1.93
N ASP A 39 4.06 -4.94 2.62
CA ASP A 39 4.39 -3.57 3.03
C ASP A 39 5.58 -3.55 4.00
N PHE A 40 5.61 -4.46 4.96
CA PHE A 40 6.75 -4.66 5.85
C PHE A 40 8.03 -5.02 5.08
N GLN A 41 7.97 -5.96 4.15
CA GLN A 41 9.10 -6.33 3.30
C GLN A 41 9.59 -5.14 2.46
N LEU A 42 8.69 -4.34 1.87
CA LEU A 42 9.03 -3.13 1.10
C LEU A 42 9.74 -2.09 1.98
N TYR A 43 9.27 -1.90 3.21
CA TYR A 43 9.90 -1.00 4.17
C TYR A 43 11.31 -1.46 4.53
N VAL A 44 11.47 -2.74 4.89
CA VAL A 44 12.77 -3.33 5.22
C VAL A 44 13.73 -3.25 4.03
N LEU A 45 13.26 -3.59 2.84
CA LEU A 45 14.04 -3.52 1.62
C LEU A 45 14.51 -2.08 1.33
N MET A 46 13.63 -1.09 1.47
CA MET A 46 14.01 0.32 1.32
C MET A 46 15.02 0.74 2.37
N ALA A 47 14.87 0.32 3.63
CA ALA A 47 15.83 0.60 4.68
C ALA A 47 17.23 0.03 4.36
N PHE A 48 17.30 -1.20 3.84
CA PHE A 48 18.54 -1.79 3.35
C PHE A 48 19.16 -1.03 2.18
N LEU A 49 18.36 -0.58 1.22
CA LEU A 49 18.86 0.22 0.10
C LEU A 49 19.42 1.58 0.55
N VAL A 50 18.75 2.22 1.53
CA VAL A 50 19.23 3.48 2.12
C VAL A 50 20.53 3.25 2.90
N TRP A 51 20.56 2.21 3.73
CA TRP A 51 21.75 1.83 4.50
C TRP A 51 22.92 1.47 3.58
N GLY A 52 22.71 0.62 2.57
CA GLY A 52 23.71 0.26 1.58
C GLY A 52 24.21 1.45 0.77
N GLY A 53 23.30 2.37 0.39
CA GLY A 53 23.69 3.60 -0.29
C GLY A 53 24.51 4.55 0.59
N GLN A 54 24.30 4.54 1.90
CA GLN A 54 25.12 5.31 2.85
C GLN A 54 26.51 4.63 3.05
N ALA A 55 26.55 3.30 3.11
CA ALA A 55 27.80 2.55 3.18
C ALA A 55 28.68 2.76 1.93
N LEU A 56 28.07 3.01 0.78
CA LEU A 56 28.75 3.36 -0.48
C LEU A 56 28.98 4.90 -0.59
N ALA A 57 29.40 5.54 0.49
CA ALA A 57 29.56 7.00 0.57
C ALA A 57 30.47 7.62 -0.52
N ALA A 58 31.40 6.83 -1.06
CA ALA A 58 32.30 7.24 -2.16
C ALA A 58 31.56 7.36 -3.52
N VAL A 59 30.36 6.77 -3.66
CA VAL A 59 29.58 6.80 -4.90
C VAL A 59 28.51 7.88 -4.81
N PRO A 60 28.59 8.93 -5.63
CA PRO A 60 27.56 9.96 -5.64
C PRO A 60 26.18 9.38 -5.92
N HIS A 61 25.21 9.76 -5.08
CA HIS A 61 23.82 9.33 -5.25
C HIS A 61 23.58 7.82 -5.18
N ALA A 62 24.43 7.03 -4.52
CA ALA A 62 24.35 5.58 -4.45
C ALA A 62 22.95 5.07 -4.09
N THR A 63 22.28 5.63 -3.08
CA THR A 63 20.89 5.27 -2.73
C THR A 63 19.93 5.44 -3.90
N ARG A 64 20.05 6.52 -4.68
CA ARG A 64 19.16 6.74 -5.85
C ARG A 64 19.43 5.72 -6.95
N VAL A 65 20.68 5.37 -7.14
CA VAL A 65 21.10 4.36 -8.11
C VAL A 65 20.57 2.98 -7.71
N LEU A 66 20.74 2.59 -6.45
CA LEU A 66 20.25 1.32 -5.92
C LEU A 66 18.72 1.19 -6.02
N VAL A 67 18.01 2.21 -5.58
CA VAL A 67 16.53 2.25 -5.67
C VAL A 67 16.07 2.25 -7.13
N GLY A 68 16.72 3.04 -7.99
CA GLY A 68 16.41 3.09 -9.42
C GLY A 68 16.67 1.74 -10.11
N ALA A 69 17.80 1.11 -9.83
CA ALA A 69 18.12 -0.20 -10.39
C ALA A 69 17.13 -1.29 -9.95
N LEU A 70 16.75 -1.31 -8.66
CA LEU A 70 15.77 -2.27 -8.17
C LEU A 70 14.37 -1.98 -8.71
N MET A 71 13.99 -0.69 -8.88
CA MET A 71 12.75 -0.31 -9.53
C MET A 71 12.69 -0.82 -10.97
N LEU A 72 13.78 -0.67 -11.74
CA LEU A 72 13.85 -1.20 -13.10
C LEU A 72 13.79 -2.73 -13.13
N LEU A 73 14.54 -3.41 -12.26
CA LEU A 73 14.48 -4.86 -12.12
C LEU A 73 13.05 -5.34 -11.82
N SER A 74 12.36 -4.66 -10.90
CA SER A 74 10.97 -4.95 -10.60
C SER A 74 10.08 -4.76 -11.82
N LEU A 75 10.11 -3.60 -12.48
CA LEU A 75 9.23 -3.26 -13.59
C LEU A 75 9.40 -4.19 -14.80
N PHE A 76 10.63 -4.56 -15.13
CA PHE A 76 10.95 -5.28 -16.36
C PHE A 76 11.14 -6.77 -16.17
N HIS A 77 11.31 -7.25 -14.94
CA HIS A 77 11.53 -8.66 -14.65
C HIS A 77 10.57 -9.20 -13.59
N ALA A 78 10.75 -8.83 -12.31
CA ALA A 78 10.04 -9.48 -11.21
C ALA A 78 8.52 -9.29 -11.27
N ASN A 79 8.04 -8.09 -11.56
CA ASN A 79 6.60 -7.78 -11.63
C ASN A 79 5.87 -8.42 -12.84
N ARG A 80 6.58 -9.09 -13.74
CA ARG A 80 6.04 -9.80 -14.89
C ARG A 80 5.79 -11.29 -14.61
N ASN A 81 6.40 -11.83 -13.58
CA ASN A 81 6.23 -13.23 -13.19
C ASN A 81 5.47 -13.31 -11.86
N PRO A 82 4.24 -13.88 -11.85
CA PRO A 82 3.42 -14.05 -10.64
C PRO A 82 4.09 -14.86 -9.53
N ASP A 83 5.09 -15.70 -9.84
CA ASP A 83 5.82 -16.48 -8.83
C ASP A 83 6.57 -15.60 -7.82
N TRP A 84 6.71 -14.30 -8.11
CA TRP A 84 7.34 -13.33 -7.23
C TRP A 84 6.37 -12.53 -6.37
N ASP A 85 5.06 -12.80 -6.45
CA ASP A 85 4.03 -11.99 -5.78
C ASP A 85 4.04 -12.08 -4.25
N ALA A 86 4.68 -13.10 -3.67
CA ALA A 86 4.96 -13.19 -2.24
C ALA A 86 6.13 -12.28 -1.78
N TRP A 87 6.85 -11.63 -2.71
CA TRP A 87 8.07 -10.89 -2.43
C TRP A 87 7.94 -9.40 -2.72
N ALA A 88 8.54 -8.58 -1.86
CA ALA A 88 8.58 -7.12 -2.03
C ALA A 88 9.12 -6.68 -3.40
N VAL A 89 10.05 -7.42 -3.99
CA VAL A 89 10.65 -7.08 -5.27
C VAL A 89 9.63 -7.01 -6.40
N TYR A 90 8.56 -7.80 -6.33
CA TYR A 90 7.46 -7.76 -7.29
C TYR A 90 6.73 -6.41 -7.29
N PHE A 91 6.53 -5.82 -6.12
CA PHE A 91 5.81 -4.55 -5.93
C PHE A 91 6.75 -3.33 -5.92
N PHE A 92 8.06 -3.57 -5.84
CA PHE A 92 9.04 -2.49 -5.66
C PHE A 92 9.04 -1.47 -6.81
N GLY A 93 8.62 -1.86 -8.02
CA GLY A 93 8.44 -0.95 -9.14
C GLY A 93 7.51 0.21 -8.82
N ALA A 94 6.32 -0.10 -8.31
CA ALA A 94 5.34 0.91 -7.88
C ALA A 94 5.82 1.70 -6.65
N TYR A 95 6.40 1.04 -5.67
CA TYR A 95 6.95 1.66 -4.46
C TYR A 95 8.09 2.65 -4.79
N GLY A 96 9.02 2.24 -5.67
CA GLY A 96 10.13 3.07 -6.13
C GLY A 96 9.70 4.33 -6.89
N MET A 97 8.56 4.29 -7.60
CA MET A 97 7.98 5.49 -8.22
C MET A 97 7.68 6.58 -7.18
N GLY A 98 7.21 6.20 -5.98
CA GLY A 98 6.98 7.13 -4.86
C GLY A 98 8.29 7.80 -4.40
N ALA A 99 9.39 7.03 -4.33
CA ALA A 99 10.71 7.58 -4.00
C ALA A 99 11.19 8.58 -5.07
N VAL A 100 11.05 8.23 -6.35
CA VAL A 100 11.38 9.14 -7.47
C VAL A 100 10.54 10.41 -7.42
N ALA A 101 9.23 10.31 -7.18
CA ALA A 101 8.34 11.45 -7.02
C ALA A 101 8.81 12.37 -5.88
N ARG A 102 9.20 11.80 -4.74
CA ARG A 102 9.74 12.55 -3.59
C ARG A 102 11.05 13.26 -3.92
N TRP A 103 11.96 12.62 -4.64
CA TRP A 103 13.21 13.26 -5.08
C TRP A 103 12.97 14.34 -6.11
N ALA A 104 12.06 14.11 -7.07
CA ALA A 104 11.67 15.09 -8.08
C ALA A 104 11.13 16.38 -7.43
N GLN A 105 10.28 16.27 -6.39
CA GLN A 105 9.80 17.43 -5.65
C GLN A 105 10.93 18.34 -5.12
N ARG A 106 12.08 17.76 -4.78
CA ARG A 106 13.23 18.46 -4.18
C ARG A 106 14.30 18.87 -5.20
N SER A 107 14.15 18.45 -6.47
CA SER A 107 15.13 18.67 -7.52
C SER A 107 14.79 19.90 -8.38
N PRO A 108 15.80 20.67 -8.81
CA PRO A 108 15.60 21.69 -9.86
C PRO A 108 15.21 21.04 -11.20
N HIS A 109 15.59 19.78 -11.42
CA HIS A 109 15.30 19.02 -12.65
C HIS A 109 14.01 18.17 -12.54
N ARG A 110 13.04 18.63 -11.74
CA ARG A 110 11.78 17.93 -11.47
C ARG A 110 11.08 17.45 -12.75
N ALA A 111 10.92 18.33 -13.73
CA ALA A 111 10.22 17.99 -14.97
C ALA A 111 10.92 16.85 -15.73
N LEU A 112 12.24 16.91 -15.81
CA LEU A 112 13.05 15.85 -16.45
C LEU A 112 12.94 14.51 -15.72
N MET A 113 12.98 14.53 -14.39
CA MET A 113 12.84 13.30 -13.58
C MET A 113 11.46 12.67 -13.75
N LEU A 114 10.40 13.47 -13.75
CA LEU A 114 9.04 12.97 -13.95
C LEU A 114 8.82 12.51 -15.41
N ALA A 115 9.37 13.20 -16.39
CA ALA A 115 9.34 12.75 -17.78
C ALA A 115 10.08 11.43 -17.98
N GLY A 116 11.25 11.26 -17.36
CA GLY A 116 11.99 9.99 -17.37
C GLY A 116 11.19 8.85 -16.71
N LEU A 117 10.52 9.14 -15.59
CA LEU A 117 9.64 8.17 -14.92
C LEU A 117 8.49 7.74 -15.85
N VAL A 118 7.83 8.70 -16.51
CA VAL A 118 6.77 8.42 -17.49
C VAL A 118 7.29 7.54 -18.63
N ALA A 119 8.45 7.89 -19.21
CA ALA A 119 9.04 7.12 -20.30
C ALA A 119 9.35 5.67 -19.92
N VAL A 120 9.95 5.46 -18.73
CA VAL A 120 10.28 4.11 -18.22
C VAL A 120 9.02 3.29 -17.98
N VAL A 121 8.01 3.87 -17.33
CA VAL A 121 6.77 3.15 -17.04
C VAL A 121 5.96 2.92 -18.31
N ALA A 122 5.92 3.87 -19.25
CA ALA A 122 5.29 3.69 -20.56
C ALA A 122 5.92 2.51 -21.32
N LEU A 123 7.25 2.41 -21.32
CA LEU A 123 7.96 1.27 -21.92
C LEU A 123 7.56 -0.04 -21.26
N ALA A 124 7.49 -0.10 -19.92
CA ALA A 124 7.05 -1.30 -19.19
C ALA A 124 5.60 -1.68 -19.52
N LEU A 125 4.69 -0.69 -19.71
CA LEU A 125 3.29 -0.91 -20.07
C LEU A 125 3.12 -1.34 -21.54
N VAL A 126 4.00 -0.87 -22.45
CA VAL A 126 4.00 -1.33 -23.85
C VAL A 126 4.46 -2.79 -23.95
N MET A 127 5.42 -3.20 -23.12
CA MET A 127 5.88 -4.59 -23.09
C MET A 127 4.82 -5.53 -22.48
N GLU A 128 4.13 -5.07 -21.44
CA GLU A 128 3.07 -5.79 -20.79
C GLU A 128 2.16 -4.81 -20.04
N PHE A 129 0.90 -4.72 -20.42
CA PHE A 129 -0.05 -3.81 -19.80
C PHE A 129 -0.49 -4.30 -18.42
N ARG A 130 -0.33 -3.44 -17.39
CA ARG A 130 -0.69 -3.72 -15.99
C ARG A 130 -1.35 -2.50 -15.38
N GLU A 131 -2.64 -2.57 -15.13
CA GLU A 131 -3.46 -1.45 -14.62
C GLU A 131 -2.90 -0.84 -13.34
N ARG A 132 -2.38 -1.67 -12.43
CA ARG A 132 -1.77 -1.21 -11.16
C ARG A 132 -0.57 -0.28 -11.38
N LEU A 133 0.21 -0.45 -12.47
CA LEU A 133 1.32 0.46 -12.79
C LEU A 133 0.84 1.80 -13.29
N VAL A 134 -0.29 1.84 -14.01
CA VAL A 134 -0.94 3.09 -14.43
C VAL A 134 -1.37 3.87 -13.20
N LEU A 135 -2.06 3.22 -12.25
CA LEU A 135 -2.49 3.87 -11.01
C LEU A 135 -1.30 4.38 -10.18
N ALA A 136 -0.24 3.56 -10.05
CA ALA A 136 0.98 3.94 -9.35
C ALA A 136 1.66 5.14 -10.01
N LEU A 137 1.75 5.16 -11.36
CA LEU A 137 2.31 6.29 -12.10
C LEU A 137 1.49 7.57 -11.90
N VAL A 138 0.16 7.50 -12.03
CA VAL A 138 -0.73 8.65 -11.81
C VAL A 138 -0.54 9.20 -10.39
N THR A 139 -0.49 8.32 -9.40
CA THR A 139 -0.25 8.71 -8.00
C THR A 139 1.13 9.35 -7.82
N ALA A 140 2.18 8.76 -8.39
CA ALA A 140 3.54 9.31 -8.34
C ALA A 140 3.63 10.69 -9.00
N LEU A 141 2.98 10.87 -10.15
CA LEU A 141 2.93 12.17 -10.84
C LEU A 141 2.15 13.20 -10.02
N ALA A 142 1.00 12.83 -9.47
CA ALA A 142 0.22 13.70 -8.59
C ALA A 142 1.08 14.17 -7.39
N LEU A 143 1.71 13.25 -6.68
CA LEU A 143 2.63 13.56 -5.58
C LEU A 143 3.83 14.37 -6.06
N GLY A 144 4.50 13.94 -7.13
CA GLY A 144 5.68 14.61 -7.69
C GLY A 144 5.40 16.03 -8.18
N THR A 145 4.18 16.35 -8.61
CA THR A 145 3.75 17.66 -9.06
C THR A 145 3.17 18.56 -7.96
N MET A 146 2.84 18.02 -6.79
CA MET A 146 2.34 18.81 -5.67
C MET A 146 3.29 19.96 -5.30
N PRO A 147 2.78 21.17 -5.10
CA PRO A 147 3.59 22.29 -4.61
C PRO A 147 4.08 22.00 -3.18
N ARG A 148 5.31 22.43 -2.87
CA ARG A 148 5.90 22.26 -1.53
C ARG A 148 5.25 23.12 -0.46
N THR A 149 4.63 24.21 -0.86
CA THR A 149 3.90 25.10 0.05
C THR A 149 2.58 24.44 0.40
N ALA A 150 2.29 24.38 1.70
CA ALA A 150 0.99 23.93 2.16
C ALA A 150 -0.09 24.77 1.49
N ARG A 151 -0.83 24.14 0.55
CA ARG A 151 -2.00 24.77 -0.01
C ARG A 151 -2.98 24.93 1.15
N VAL A 152 -3.37 26.15 1.45
CA VAL A 152 -4.39 26.39 2.49
C VAL A 152 -5.71 25.88 1.93
N TRP A 153 -6.02 24.65 2.24
CA TRP A 153 -7.30 24.05 1.91
C TRP A 153 -8.37 24.64 2.84
N PRO A 154 -9.62 24.74 2.43
CA PRO A 154 -10.71 25.13 3.33
C PRO A 154 -10.64 24.30 4.62
N ALA A 155 -10.83 24.94 5.77
CA ALA A 155 -10.67 24.30 7.09
C ALA A 155 -11.50 23.00 7.25
N GLY A 156 -12.69 22.94 6.63
CA GLY A 156 -13.50 21.71 6.58
C GLY A 156 -12.80 20.56 5.88
N LEU A 157 -12.23 20.81 4.69
CA LEU A 157 -11.52 19.79 3.92
C LEU A 157 -10.22 19.33 4.62
N GLN A 158 -9.49 20.27 5.25
CA GLN A 158 -8.31 19.90 6.05
C GLN A 158 -8.68 18.95 7.20
N ARG A 159 -9.79 19.23 7.90
CA ARG A 159 -10.27 18.36 8.99
C ARG A 159 -10.65 16.97 8.50
N TRP A 160 -11.33 16.88 7.36
CA TRP A 160 -11.69 15.59 6.76
C TRP A 160 -10.46 14.79 6.31
N VAL A 161 -9.53 15.43 5.61
CA VAL A 161 -8.29 14.78 5.18
C VAL A 161 -7.45 14.34 6.38
N ALA A 162 -7.34 15.17 7.41
CA ALA A 162 -6.65 14.80 8.64
C ALA A 162 -7.32 13.63 9.36
N LEU A 163 -8.65 13.62 9.45
CA LEU A 163 -9.42 12.54 10.07
C LEU A 163 -9.20 11.21 9.32
N LEU A 164 -9.34 11.23 7.99
CA LEU A 164 -9.12 10.04 7.16
C LEU A 164 -7.67 9.57 7.22
N GLY A 165 -6.70 10.49 7.21
CA GLY A 165 -5.29 10.15 7.34
C GLY A 165 -4.96 9.51 8.69
N GLN A 166 -5.51 10.04 9.78
CA GLN A 166 -5.30 9.50 11.13
C GLN A 166 -6.00 8.14 11.34
N SER A 167 -7.10 7.89 10.65
CA SER A 167 -7.83 6.62 10.75
C SER A 167 -7.52 5.62 9.63
N SER A 168 -6.55 5.92 8.75
CA SER A 168 -6.24 5.09 7.58
C SER A 168 -5.78 3.68 7.96
N TYR A 169 -4.96 3.55 8.99
CA TYR A 169 -4.51 2.25 9.49
C TYR A 169 -5.67 1.46 10.11
N ALA A 170 -6.47 2.11 10.95
CA ALA A 170 -7.69 1.51 11.50
C ALA A 170 -8.67 1.08 10.40
N LEU A 171 -8.83 1.91 9.35
CA LEU A 171 -9.67 1.58 8.19
C LEU A 171 -9.16 0.31 7.50
N PHE A 172 -7.85 0.21 7.30
CA PHE A 172 -7.24 -0.97 6.72
C PHE A 172 -7.54 -2.24 7.56
N LEU A 173 -7.49 -2.15 8.88
CA LEU A 173 -7.76 -3.30 9.77
C LEU A 173 -9.22 -3.75 9.76
N VAL A 174 -10.18 -2.80 9.70
CA VAL A 174 -11.60 -3.12 9.92
C VAL A 174 -12.41 -3.29 8.63
N HIS A 175 -11.98 -2.69 7.50
CA HIS A 175 -12.81 -2.64 6.29
C HIS A 175 -13.19 -4.01 5.76
N PHE A 176 -12.26 -4.97 5.79
CA PHE A 176 -12.52 -6.32 5.27
C PHE A 176 -13.64 -7.02 6.03
N SER A 177 -13.57 -7.00 7.38
CA SER A 177 -14.60 -7.59 8.23
C SER A 177 -15.97 -6.91 8.05
N VAL A 178 -15.97 -5.58 7.90
CA VAL A 178 -17.22 -4.83 7.63
C VAL A 178 -17.80 -5.19 6.27
N LEU A 179 -16.96 -5.26 5.23
CA LEU A 179 -17.42 -5.63 3.89
C LEU A 179 -17.96 -7.06 3.83
N MET A 180 -17.35 -8.00 4.56
CA MET A 180 -17.90 -9.36 4.70
C MET A 180 -19.29 -9.35 5.34
N LEU A 181 -19.48 -8.60 6.41
CA LEU A 181 -20.79 -8.48 7.07
C LEU A 181 -21.82 -7.82 6.17
N VAL A 182 -21.46 -6.73 5.49
CA VAL A 182 -22.34 -6.07 4.52
C VAL A 182 -22.73 -7.02 3.39
N ASN A 183 -21.77 -7.77 2.87
CA ASN A 183 -22.02 -8.74 1.80
C ASN A 183 -22.93 -9.90 2.28
N LEU A 184 -22.72 -10.38 3.51
CA LEU A 184 -23.57 -11.43 4.11
C LEU A 184 -25.02 -10.96 4.23
N VAL A 185 -25.25 -9.76 4.75
CA VAL A 185 -26.58 -9.17 4.87
C VAL A 185 -27.20 -8.94 3.48
N PHE A 186 -26.41 -8.41 2.55
CA PHE A 186 -26.87 -8.15 1.19
C PHE A 186 -27.25 -9.43 0.45
N ALA A 187 -26.48 -10.50 0.62
CA ALA A 187 -26.74 -11.80 0.01
C ALA A 187 -28.05 -12.44 0.53
N GLN A 188 -28.40 -12.23 1.80
CA GLN A 188 -29.65 -12.72 2.38
C GLN A 188 -30.89 -12.00 1.83
N TRP A 189 -30.78 -10.72 1.51
CA TRP A 189 -31.90 -9.90 1.04
C TRP A 189 -32.01 -9.86 -0.48
N SER A 190 -30.94 -10.30 -1.19
CA SER A 190 -30.85 -10.41 -2.67
C SER A 190 -31.60 -9.33 -3.46
N PRO A 191 -31.47 -8.05 -3.15
CA PRO A 191 -32.07 -7.01 -3.96
C PRO A 191 -31.39 -6.99 -5.33
N ALA A 192 -32.12 -7.36 -6.38
CA ALA A 192 -31.61 -7.39 -7.73
C ALA A 192 -31.47 -5.95 -8.27
N GLY A 193 -30.29 -5.63 -8.84
CA GLY A 193 -30.10 -4.43 -9.64
C GLY A 193 -28.89 -3.58 -9.27
N PRO A 194 -28.37 -2.79 -10.21
CA PRO A 194 -27.13 -2.01 -10.04
C PRO A 194 -27.24 -0.95 -8.93
N TRP A 195 -28.42 -0.41 -8.69
CA TRP A 195 -28.65 0.56 -7.62
C TRP A 195 -28.52 -0.05 -6.23
N ALA A 196 -29.01 -1.27 -6.04
CA ALA A 196 -28.90 -1.96 -4.76
C ALA A 196 -27.44 -2.31 -4.45
N THR A 197 -26.68 -2.78 -5.45
CA THR A 197 -25.22 -2.99 -5.33
C THR A 197 -24.50 -1.69 -5.00
N GLY A 198 -24.85 -0.57 -5.66
CA GLY A 198 -24.29 0.74 -5.38
C GLY A 198 -24.55 1.19 -3.93
N LEU A 199 -25.77 1.00 -3.43
CA LEU A 199 -26.11 1.32 -2.04
C LEU A 199 -25.37 0.46 -1.04
N ALA A 200 -25.21 -0.85 -1.30
CA ALA A 200 -24.44 -1.75 -0.45
C ALA A 200 -22.96 -1.35 -0.38
N LEU A 201 -22.36 -0.97 -1.50
CA LEU A 201 -20.98 -0.46 -1.54
C LEU A 201 -20.85 0.86 -0.75
N LEU A 202 -21.77 1.80 -0.93
CA LEU A 202 -21.75 3.06 -0.18
C LEU A 202 -21.94 2.82 1.32
N ALA A 203 -22.83 1.91 1.71
CA ALA A 203 -23.01 1.51 3.10
C ALA A 203 -21.73 0.87 3.66
N GLY A 204 -21.09 -0.04 2.90
CA GLY A 204 -19.83 -0.66 3.27
C GLY A 204 -18.72 0.37 3.51
N VAL A 205 -18.57 1.33 2.61
CA VAL A 205 -17.58 2.43 2.77
C VAL A 205 -17.90 3.30 3.97
N ALA A 206 -19.16 3.69 4.17
CA ALA A 206 -19.56 4.54 5.28
C ALA A 206 -19.37 3.84 6.64
N LEU A 207 -19.79 2.58 6.75
CA LEU A 207 -19.64 1.77 7.96
C LEU A 207 -18.16 1.49 8.27
N SER A 208 -17.37 1.11 7.26
CA SER A 208 -15.92 0.89 7.43
C SER A 208 -15.22 2.16 7.91
N THR A 209 -15.54 3.31 7.32
CA THR A 209 -14.96 4.60 7.71
C THR A 209 -15.39 5.00 9.12
N GLY A 210 -16.68 4.87 9.44
CA GLY A 210 -17.21 5.17 10.77
C GLY A 210 -16.58 4.30 11.86
N LEU A 211 -16.49 2.99 11.63
CA LEU A 211 -15.87 2.05 12.56
C LEU A 211 -14.36 2.31 12.70
N ALA A 212 -13.67 2.61 11.60
CA ALA A 212 -12.25 2.98 11.61
C ALA A 212 -11.97 4.20 12.49
N VAL A 213 -12.78 5.25 12.39
CA VAL A 213 -12.65 6.45 13.23
C VAL A 213 -12.86 6.12 14.70
N VAL A 214 -13.85 5.29 15.02
CA VAL A 214 -14.09 4.84 16.41
C VAL A 214 -12.91 4.01 16.92
N PHE A 215 -12.42 3.07 16.12
CA PHE A 215 -11.28 2.21 16.47
C PHE A 215 -9.99 3.03 16.67
N ALA A 216 -9.68 3.94 15.74
CA ALA A 216 -8.52 4.82 15.86
C ALA A 216 -8.54 5.64 17.17
N ARG A 217 -9.70 6.18 17.54
CA ARG A 217 -9.85 6.99 18.77
C ARG A 217 -9.84 6.18 20.06
N ARG A 218 -10.47 4.99 20.05
CA ARG A 218 -10.69 4.19 21.28
C ARG A 218 -9.58 3.17 21.54
N VAL A 219 -8.88 2.72 20.50
CA VAL A 219 -7.87 1.65 20.59
C VAL A 219 -6.49 2.17 20.18
N GLU A 220 -6.33 2.63 18.96
CA GLU A 220 -5.02 2.97 18.40
C GLU A 220 -4.37 4.16 19.14
N THR A 221 -5.09 5.26 19.30
CA THR A 221 -4.56 6.46 19.97
C THR A 221 -4.17 6.23 21.44
N PRO A 222 -4.94 5.51 22.26
CA PRO A 222 -4.51 5.18 23.64
C PRO A 222 -3.30 4.25 23.67
N LEU A 223 -3.24 3.24 22.79
CA LEU A 223 -2.12 2.29 22.73
C LEU A 223 -0.81 2.98 22.30
N SER A 224 -0.85 3.84 21.28
CA SER A 224 0.34 4.59 20.86
C SER A 224 0.86 5.51 21.97
N ARG A 225 -0.02 6.20 22.68
CA ARG A 225 0.37 7.03 23.84
C ARG A 225 0.96 6.23 24.99
N TRP A 226 0.57 4.97 25.14
CA TRP A 226 1.13 4.08 26.15
C TRP A 226 2.51 3.56 25.73
N ALA A 227 2.72 3.27 24.46
CA ALA A 227 4.00 2.83 23.89
C ALA A 227 5.08 3.93 23.88
N ASP A 228 4.67 5.20 23.83
CA ASP A 228 5.58 6.38 23.85
C ASP A 228 6.03 6.79 25.26
N ARG A 229 5.57 6.10 26.32
CA ARG A 229 5.95 6.32 27.72
C ARG A 229 7.04 5.38 28.18
#